data_7bec52f3e17fe11a19a6dedf39bd5014
#
_entry.id   7bec52f3e17fe11a19a6dedf39bd5014
#
_cell.length_a   1.000
_cell.length_b   1.000
_cell.length_c   1.000
_cell.angle_alpha   90.00
_cell.angle_beta   90.00
_cell.angle_gamma   90.00
#
_symmetry.space_group_name_H-M   'P 1'
#
loop_
_entity.id
_entity.type
_entity.pdbx_description
1 polymer ?
#
loop_
_entity_poly.entity_id
_entity_poly.type
_entity_poly.pdbx_seq_one_letter_code
_entity_poly.pdbx_strand_id
1 'polypeptide(L)'
;MTKESLLSISPIDGRYKNKNKELENYFSEFALIKTRVEVEIRWLLFLLNTKSFKFLPPTNKNQHKKIEKIYLNFNLKEASKVKSIEKITNHDVKAVEVYIVKQLESVGLSKLTEFVHICCTSEDINNLSYALMVERYRTEYLLPNLKSFNKEINKMAIKWANISMLSFTHGQKASPTSLGKEFKNFFHRISFHQNKINESKQSAKFNGAVGNFNAHHALDSKINWPTITNKFISSFNLEYSLISSQIEFKDNLVFLLSNVENLNNVLIDLSKDAWLYISKDYLKQKISSTEVGSSTMPHKVNPIDFENAEGNLTLSNSLIPAVKNKLQISRLQRDLSDSTVSRNIGLCFAYLEISLKSLNKGLKKLEPNKIKIKEELQDSWEILAEAIQTVMRKNKISNSCLLYTSDA
;
A
#
# COMPACT_ATOMS: atom_id res chain seq x y z
N MET A 1 -11.67 14.85 17.31
CA MET A 1 -11.72 15.35 15.91
C MET A 1 -11.50 16.85 15.96
N THR A 2 -10.68 17.39 15.06
CA THR A 2 -10.55 18.86 14.90
C THR A 2 -11.75 19.41 14.14
N LYS A 3 -12.02 20.74 14.25
CA LYS A 3 -13.08 21.39 13.46
C LYS A 3 -12.92 21.14 11.95
N GLU A 4 -11.68 21.18 11.46
CA GLU A 4 -11.34 20.90 10.05
C GLU A 4 -11.72 19.47 9.63
N SER A 5 -11.42 18.46 10.46
CA SER A 5 -11.77 17.07 10.17
C SER A 5 -13.27 16.79 10.19
N LEU A 6 -14.06 17.59 10.93
CA LEU A 6 -15.52 17.49 10.90
C LEU A 6 -16.14 18.05 9.60
N LEU A 7 -15.45 18.97 8.94
CA LEU A 7 -15.89 19.59 7.68
C LEU A 7 -15.29 18.89 6.44
N SER A 8 -14.46 17.87 6.62
CA SER A 8 -13.83 17.13 5.51
C SER A 8 -14.85 16.29 4.75
N ILE A 9 -14.88 16.42 3.43
CA ILE A 9 -15.76 15.63 2.55
C ILE A 9 -15.23 14.19 2.44
N SER A 10 -13.89 14.03 2.35
CA SER A 10 -13.27 12.72 2.35
C SER A 10 -13.35 12.07 3.75
N PRO A 11 -13.93 10.87 3.90
CA PRO A 11 -13.92 10.16 5.17
C PRO A 11 -12.51 9.79 5.65
N ILE A 12 -11.53 9.69 4.75
CA ILE A 12 -10.12 9.45 5.09
C ILE A 12 -9.57 10.59 5.95
N ASP A 13 -9.83 11.84 5.57
CA ASP A 13 -9.35 13.03 6.27
C ASP A 13 -10.29 13.46 7.41
N GLY A 14 -11.55 13.00 7.38
CA GLY A 14 -12.57 13.24 8.39
C GLY A 14 -12.62 12.14 9.44
N ARG A 15 -13.61 11.24 9.30
CA ARG A 15 -13.92 10.16 10.23
C ARG A 15 -12.74 9.25 10.55
N TYR A 16 -11.92 8.93 9.55
CA TYR A 16 -10.80 7.98 9.67
C TYR A 16 -9.43 8.63 9.81
N LYS A 17 -9.36 9.96 9.99
CA LYS A 17 -8.09 10.68 10.09
C LYS A 17 -7.11 10.05 11.09
N ASN A 18 -7.59 9.72 12.29
CA ASN A 18 -6.74 9.12 13.33
C ASN A 18 -6.30 7.68 13.00
N LYS A 19 -7.02 6.99 12.10
CA LYS A 19 -6.63 5.65 11.65
C LYS A 19 -5.55 5.69 10.55
N ASN A 20 -5.39 6.82 9.87
CA ASN A 20 -4.47 7.00 8.75
C ASN A 20 -3.33 7.98 9.02
N LYS A 21 -3.11 8.36 10.27
CA LYS A 21 -2.12 9.38 10.67
C LYS A 21 -0.70 9.06 10.15
N GLU A 22 -0.33 7.80 10.16
CA GLU A 22 0.99 7.36 9.69
C GLU A 22 1.18 7.58 8.19
N LEU A 23 0.09 7.48 7.40
CA LEU A 23 0.12 7.69 5.95
C LEU A 23 0.37 9.16 5.57
N GLU A 24 0.12 10.11 6.47
CA GLU A 24 0.45 11.53 6.25
C GLU A 24 1.93 11.73 5.92
N ASN A 25 2.81 10.88 6.46
CA ASN A 25 4.26 10.93 6.21
C ASN A 25 4.66 10.47 4.79
N TYR A 26 3.77 9.74 4.10
CA TYR A 26 4.06 9.14 2.81
C TYR A 26 3.23 9.74 1.67
N PHE A 27 1.97 10.09 1.89
CA PHE A 27 1.03 10.42 0.82
C PHE A 27 0.33 11.77 0.95
N SER A 28 0.65 12.57 1.96
CA SER A 28 0.12 13.93 2.08
C SER A 28 0.79 14.89 1.08
N GLU A 29 0.17 16.04 0.82
CA GLU A 29 0.79 17.11 0.03
C GLU A 29 2.11 17.58 0.68
N PHE A 30 2.18 17.59 2.02
CA PHE A 30 3.43 17.85 2.74
C PHE A 30 4.52 16.83 2.39
N ALA A 31 4.18 15.53 2.39
CA ALA A 31 5.12 14.46 2.06
C ALA A 31 5.64 14.60 0.62
N LEU A 32 4.77 14.93 -0.34
CA LEU A 32 5.16 15.15 -1.73
C LEU A 32 6.11 16.34 -1.87
N ILE A 33 5.78 17.50 -1.26
CA ILE A 33 6.64 18.68 -1.31
C ILE A 33 8.01 18.38 -0.67
N LYS A 34 8.01 17.76 0.51
CA LYS A 34 9.24 17.37 1.22
C LYS A 34 10.12 16.46 0.37
N THR A 35 9.52 15.47 -0.29
CA THR A 35 10.26 14.52 -1.12
C THR A 35 10.81 15.17 -2.37
N ARG A 36 10.07 16.08 -3.00
CA ARG A 36 10.59 16.90 -4.12
C ARG A 36 11.81 17.74 -3.71
N VAL A 37 11.75 18.40 -2.56
CA VAL A 37 12.89 19.16 -1.99
C VAL A 37 14.08 18.23 -1.73
N GLU A 38 13.84 17.03 -1.19
CA GLU A 38 14.89 16.02 -0.98
C GLU A 38 15.54 15.62 -2.31
N VAL A 39 14.75 15.29 -3.33
CA VAL A 39 15.24 14.86 -4.65
C VAL A 39 16.09 15.94 -5.29
N GLU A 40 15.63 17.19 -5.33
CA GLU A 40 16.37 18.34 -5.88
C GLU A 40 17.68 18.57 -5.15
N ILE A 41 17.67 18.59 -3.84
CA ILE A 41 18.88 18.80 -3.03
C ILE A 41 19.86 17.64 -3.19
N ARG A 42 19.38 16.41 -3.22
CA ARG A 42 20.26 15.25 -3.44
C ARG A 42 20.82 15.23 -4.85
N TRP A 43 20.09 15.69 -5.86
CA TRP A 43 20.64 15.87 -7.20
C TRP A 43 21.77 16.89 -7.21
N LEU A 44 21.56 18.07 -6.65
CA LEU A 44 22.61 19.09 -6.53
C LEU A 44 23.86 18.55 -5.80
N LEU A 45 23.69 17.90 -4.66
CA LEU A 45 24.78 17.29 -3.90
C LEU A 45 25.49 16.17 -4.66
N PHE A 46 24.74 15.37 -5.42
CA PHE A 46 25.27 14.30 -6.24
C PHE A 46 26.18 14.85 -7.35
N LEU A 47 25.74 15.93 -8.01
CA LEU A 47 26.54 16.62 -9.02
C LEU A 47 27.82 17.22 -8.41
N LEU A 48 27.70 17.92 -7.28
CA LEU A 48 28.86 18.52 -6.57
C LEU A 48 29.88 17.49 -6.10
N ASN A 49 29.48 16.25 -5.83
CA ASN A 49 30.35 15.15 -5.43
C ASN A 49 30.93 14.36 -6.63
N THR A 50 30.45 14.61 -7.84
CA THR A 50 30.85 13.88 -9.03
C THR A 50 32.01 14.60 -9.73
N LYS A 51 33.21 14.00 -9.76
CA LYS A 51 34.44 14.59 -10.28
C LYS A 51 34.37 15.04 -11.77
N SER A 52 33.42 14.53 -12.52
CA SER A 52 33.23 14.88 -13.95
C SER A 52 32.69 16.28 -14.15
N PHE A 53 32.03 16.90 -13.17
CA PHE A 53 31.37 18.19 -13.29
C PHE A 53 32.27 19.34 -12.86
N LYS A 54 33.33 19.59 -13.65
CA LYS A 54 34.34 20.66 -13.38
C LYS A 54 33.79 22.08 -13.49
N PHE A 55 32.63 22.29 -14.09
CA PHE A 55 31.98 23.59 -14.25
C PHE A 55 31.24 24.03 -12.96
N LEU A 56 31.02 23.14 -12.04
CA LEU A 56 30.40 23.48 -10.76
C LEU A 56 31.39 24.21 -9.84
N PRO A 57 30.92 25.22 -9.07
CA PRO A 57 31.75 25.87 -8.07
C PRO A 57 32.30 24.86 -7.05
N PRO A 58 33.55 24.95 -6.65
CA PRO A 58 34.10 24.08 -5.63
C PRO A 58 33.38 24.32 -4.30
N THR A 59 33.06 23.23 -3.61
CA THR A 59 32.37 23.24 -2.33
C THR A 59 33.11 22.36 -1.31
N ASN A 60 32.94 22.66 -0.03
CA ASN A 60 33.51 21.91 1.08
C ASN A 60 32.45 21.14 1.87
N LYS A 61 32.90 20.23 2.75
CA LYS A 61 32.02 19.40 3.57
C LYS A 61 31.01 20.21 4.44
N ASN A 62 31.42 21.42 4.87
CA ASN A 62 30.55 22.26 5.71
C ASN A 62 29.40 22.84 4.87
N GLN A 63 29.68 23.23 3.61
CA GLN A 63 28.68 23.68 2.66
C GLN A 63 27.72 22.55 2.28
N HIS A 64 28.22 21.34 2.03
CA HIS A 64 27.38 20.16 1.80
C HIS A 64 26.40 19.91 2.95
N LYS A 65 26.88 19.99 4.20
CA LYS A 65 26.00 19.87 5.39
C LYS A 65 24.95 20.96 5.46
N LYS A 66 25.26 22.19 5.05
CA LYS A 66 24.26 23.26 4.98
C LYS A 66 23.19 22.99 3.93
N ILE A 67 23.59 22.52 2.74
CA ILE A 67 22.67 22.14 1.65
C ILE A 67 21.78 20.97 2.10
N GLU A 68 22.35 19.94 2.70
CA GLU A 68 21.63 18.76 3.18
C GLU A 68 20.56 19.11 4.25
N LYS A 69 20.86 20.05 5.13
CA LYS A 69 19.93 20.53 6.16
C LYS A 69 18.66 21.17 5.58
N ILE A 70 18.65 21.63 4.32
CA ILE A 70 17.47 22.22 3.69
C ILE A 70 16.34 21.17 3.63
N TYR A 71 16.61 19.92 3.26
CA TYR A 71 15.59 18.88 3.25
C TYR A 71 15.45 18.13 4.59
N LEU A 72 16.53 17.93 5.32
CA LEU A 72 16.48 17.25 6.63
C LEU A 72 15.62 18.01 7.66
N ASN A 73 15.71 19.35 7.66
CA ASN A 73 14.95 20.20 8.57
C ASN A 73 13.61 20.67 7.97
N PHE A 74 13.22 20.15 6.80
CA PHE A 74 11.98 20.55 6.14
C PHE A 74 10.76 20.15 6.98
N ASN A 75 9.89 21.11 7.26
CA ASN A 75 8.73 20.96 8.13
C ASN A 75 7.49 21.68 7.54
N LEU A 76 6.36 21.64 8.22
CA LEU A 76 5.09 22.23 7.75
C LEU A 76 5.19 23.76 7.51
N LYS A 77 5.99 24.48 8.27
CA LYS A 77 6.22 25.91 8.06
C LYS A 77 6.94 26.15 6.73
N GLU A 78 7.92 25.32 6.42
CA GLU A 78 8.65 25.40 5.16
C GLU A 78 7.75 25.00 3.96
N ALA A 79 6.93 23.96 4.13
CA ALA A 79 5.93 23.58 3.11
C ALA A 79 4.93 24.72 2.83
N SER A 80 4.50 25.46 3.85
CA SER A 80 3.64 26.63 3.69
C SER A 80 4.31 27.75 2.86
N LYS A 81 5.64 27.94 2.99
CA LYS A 81 6.39 28.87 2.13
C LYS A 81 6.38 28.43 0.68
N VAL A 82 6.58 27.12 0.41
CA VAL A 82 6.49 26.55 -0.95
C VAL A 82 5.10 26.80 -1.53
N LYS A 83 4.03 26.54 -0.77
CA LYS A 83 2.63 26.78 -1.20
C LYS A 83 2.36 28.28 -1.46
N SER A 84 2.97 29.17 -0.72
CA SER A 84 2.85 30.61 -0.97
C SER A 84 3.54 31.02 -2.29
N ILE A 85 4.68 30.41 -2.61
CA ILE A 85 5.36 30.62 -3.89
C ILE A 85 4.52 30.02 -5.04
N GLU A 86 3.96 28.85 -4.86
CA GLU A 86 3.11 28.17 -5.86
C GLU A 86 1.89 29.01 -6.26
N LYS A 87 1.28 29.73 -5.31
CA LYS A 87 0.19 30.68 -5.62
C LYS A 87 0.58 31.77 -6.62
N ILE A 88 1.87 32.14 -6.67
CA ILE A 88 2.39 33.16 -7.58
C ILE A 88 2.83 32.54 -8.89
N THR A 89 3.54 31.41 -8.84
CA THR A 89 4.12 30.76 -10.03
C THR A 89 3.10 29.93 -10.80
N ASN A 90 1.99 29.57 -10.17
CA ASN A 90 0.99 28.62 -10.66
C ASN A 90 1.61 27.30 -11.16
N HIS A 91 2.72 26.89 -10.52
CA HIS A 91 3.46 25.68 -10.89
C HIS A 91 4.15 25.10 -9.64
N ASP A 92 3.76 23.90 -9.26
CA ASP A 92 4.15 23.24 -8.01
C ASP A 92 5.65 22.89 -7.93
N VAL A 93 6.23 22.27 -8.99
CA VAL A 93 7.67 21.96 -9.00
C VAL A 93 8.52 23.22 -9.10
N LYS A 94 8.10 24.23 -9.91
CA LYS A 94 8.80 25.51 -9.97
C LYS A 94 8.80 26.24 -8.63
N ALA A 95 7.74 26.08 -7.84
CA ALA A 95 7.70 26.64 -6.49
C ALA A 95 8.74 25.99 -5.56
N VAL A 96 8.98 24.70 -5.69
CA VAL A 96 10.05 23.98 -4.96
C VAL A 96 11.43 24.50 -5.38
N GLU A 97 11.66 24.66 -6.67
CA GLU A 97 12.92 25.20 -7.22
C GLU A 97 13.21 26.61 -6.67
N VAL A 98 12.23 27.54 -6.76
CA VAL A 98 12.36 28.89 -6.20
C VAL A 98 12.58 28.88 -4.69
N TYR A 99 11.92 27.98 -3.96
CA TYR A 99 12.16 27.83 -2.53
C TYR A 99 13.61 27.42 -2.24
N ILE A 100 14.15 26.44 -2.96
CA ILE A 100 15.53 25.96 -2.76
C ILE A 100 16.53 27.07 -3.09
N VAL A 101 16.33 27.84 -4.17
CA VAL A 101 17.16 29.01 -4.51
C VAL A 101 17.23 29.97 -3.33
N LYS A 102 16.09 30.37 -2.75
CA LYS A 102 16.03 31.26 -1.57
C LYS A 102 16.73 30.67 -0.34
N GLN A 103 16.64 29.34 -0.15
CA GLN A 103 17.34 28.69 0.97
C GLN A 103 18.87 28.71 0.76
N LEU A 104 19.36 28.47 -0.46
CA LEU A 104 20.77 28.53 -0.78
C LEU A 104 21.33 29.95 -0.58
N GLU A 105 20.61 30.96 -1.02
CA GLU A 105 20.96 32.38 -0.78
C GLU A 105 21.05 32.69 0.73
N SER A 106 20.07 32.25 1.50
CA SER A 106 20.00 32.50 2.96
C SER A 106 21.16 31.89 3.75
N VAL A 107 21.79 30.83 3.22
CA VAL A 107 22.96 30.17 3.85
C VAL A 107 24.30 30.59 3.22
N GLY A 108 24.29 31.61 2.37
CA GLY A 108 25.50 32.18 1.73
C GLY A 108 26.06 31.32 0.58
N LEU A 109 25.19 30.60 -0.13
CA LEU A 109 25.55 29.71 -1.26
C LEU A 109 24.95 30.16 -2.60
N SER A 110 24.79 31.48 -2.83
CA SER A 110 24.20 32.08 -4.04
C SER A 110 24.89 31.61 -5.33
N LYS A 111 26.17 31.23 -5.30
CA LYS A 111 26.88 30.69 -6.47
C LYS A 111 26.35 29.35 -6.98
N LEU A 112 25.50 28.66 -6.20
CA LEU A 112 24.92 27.37 -6.53
C LEU A 112 23.48 27.49 -7.05
N THR A 113 22.85 28.64 -7.02
CA THR A 113 21.44 28.83 -7.38
C THR A 113 21.12 28.47 -8.81
N GLU A 114 22.02 28.79 -9.77
CA GLU A 114 21.87 28.46 -11.19
C GLU A 114 21.94 26.93 -11.49
N PHE A 115 22.39 26.13 -10.53
CA PHE A 115 22.50 24.68 -10.66
C PHE A 115 21.33 23.91 -10.02
N VAL A 116 20.39 24.64 -9.43
CA VAL A 116 19.13 24.02 -8.96
C VAL A 116 18.34 23.60 -10.20
N HIS A 117 17.78 22.38 -10.18
CA HIS A 117 17.01 21.80 -11.29
C HIS A 117 17.77 21.64 -12.63
N ILE A 118 19.11 21.73 -12.62
CA ILE A 118 19.91 21.64 -13.84
C ILE A 118 19.71 20.28 -14.54
N CYS A 119 19.49 20.29 -15.86
CA CYS A 119 19.19 19.15 -16.72
C CYS A 119 17.88 18.40 -16.41
N CYS A 120 17.13 18.82 -15.42
CA CYS A 120 15.88 18.20 -15.04
C CYS A 120 14.69 18.70 -15.86
N THR A 121 13.66 17.89 -15.95
CA THR A 121 12.29 18.34 -16.17
C THR A 121 11.48 18.11 -14.88
N SER A 122 10.38 18.82 -14.73
CA SER A 122 9.51 18.67 -13.54
C SER A 122 9.12 17.20 -13.28
N GLU A 123 8.97 16.40 -14.33
CA GLU A 123 8.62 15.00 -14.19
C GLU A 123 9.79 14.12 -13.75
N ASP A 124 11.05 14.49 -13.96
CA ASP A 124 12.19 13.79 -13.34
C ASP A 124 12.09 13.87 -11.82
N ILE A 125 11.71 15.02 -11.31
CA ILE A 125 11.49 15.23 -9.87
C ILE A 125 10.22 14.54 -9.39
N ASN A 126 9.10 14.66 -10.12
CA ASN A 126 7.81 14.08 -9.75
C ASN A 126 7.84 12.55 -9.70
N ASN A 127 8.28 11.91 -10.79
CA ASN A 127 8.27 10.44 -10.85
C ASN A 127 9.16 9.83 -9.76
N LEU A 128 10.36 10.39 -9.57
CA LEU A 128 11.27 9.94 -8.53
C LEU A 128 10.70 10.18 -7.13
N SER A 129 10.01 11.31 -6.91
CA SER A 129 9.34 11.59 -5.63
C SER A 129 8.23 10.61 -5.34
N TYR A 130 7.33 10.36 -6.29
CA TYR A 130 6.26 9.37 -6.11
C TYR A 130 6.81 7.94 -5.91
N ALA A 131 7.79 7.54 -6.71
CA ALA A 131 8.44 6.24 -6.54
C ALA A 131 9.05 6.08 -5.15
N LEU A 132 9.73 7.11 -4.64
CA LEU A 132 10.35 7.11 -3.32
C LEU A 132 9.32 7.08 -2.18
N MET A 133 8.23 7.85 -2.31
CA MET A 133 7.13 7.84 -1.34
C MET A 133 6.49 6.45 -1.24
N VAL A 134 6.17 5.83 -2.39
CA VAL A 134 5.58 4.49 -2.46
C VAL A 134 6.55 3.42 -1.94
N GLU A 135 7.83 3.49 -2.31
CA GLU A 135 8.85 2.53 -1.87
C GLU A 135 9.06 2.58 -0.36
N ARG A 136 9.14 3.78 0.23
CA ARG A 136 9.23 3.97 1.68
C ARG A 136 7.98 3.44 2.39
N TYR A 137 6.79 3.80 1.92
CA TYR A 137 5.56 3.25 2.48
C TYR A 137 5.54 1.73 2.43
N ARG A 138 5.88 1.13 1.28
CA ARG A 138 5.91 -0.31 1.08
C ARG A 138 6.85 -1.00 2.07
N THR A 139 8.08 -0.50 2.20
CA THR A 139 9.16 -1.16 2.97
C THR A 139 9.11 -0.84 4.46
N GLU A 140 8.81 0.41 4.82
CA GLU A 140 8.89 0.89 6.20
C GLU A 140 7.59 0.70 6.98
N TYR A 141 6.45 0.63 6.28
CA TYR A 141 5.14 0.58 6.92
C TYR A 141 4.29 -0.61 6.49
N LEU A 142 3.96 -0.77 5.19
CA LEU A 142 3.03 -1.79 4.71
C LEU A 142 3.52 -3.21 5.01
N LEU A 143 4.73 -3.56 4.58
CA LEU A 143 5.28 -4.91 4.77
C LEU A 143 5.43 -5.32 6.24
N PRO A 144 5.96 -4.46 7.15
CA PRO A 144 5.98 -4.76 8.58
C PRO A 144 4.58 -5.00 9.18
N ASN A 145 3.58 -4.18 8.80
CA ASN A 145 2.21 -4.33 9.28
C ASN A 145 1.55 -5.61 8.76
N LEU A 146 1.71 -5.93 7.49
CA LEU A 146 1.22 -7.18 6.91
C LEU A 146 1.85 -8.40 7.58
N LYS A 147 3.17 -8.36 7.83
CA LYS A 147 3.88 -9.44 8.55
C LYS A 147 3.33 -9.62 9.96
N SER A 148 3.09 -8.52 10.68
CA SER A 148 2.50 -8.55 12.02
C SER A 148 1.09 -9.11 12.00
N PHE A 149 0.24 -8.63 11.09
CA PHE A 149 -1.13 -9.10 10.91
C PHE A 149 -1.17 -10.60 10.59
N ASN A 150 -0.39 -11.03 9.61
CA ASN A 150 -0.35 -12.43 9.19
C ASN A 150 0.18 -13.37 10.29
N LYS A 151 1.11 -12.88 11.12
CA LYS A 151 1.58 -13.62 12.31
C LYS A 151 0.44 -13.88 13.31
N GLU A 152 -0.48 -12.94 13.52
CA GLU A 152 -1.64 -13.14 14.38
C GLU A 152 -2.61 -14.18 13.80
N ILE A 153 -2.87 -14.15 12.48
CA ILE A 153 -3.66 -15.20 11.79
C ILE A 153 -3.02 -16.58 12.03
N ASN A 154 -1.71 -16.70 11.88
CA ASN A 154 -1.00 -17.96 12.09
C ASN A 154 -1.09 -18.45 13.55
N LYS A 155 -1.00 -17.54 14.52
CA LYS A 155 -1.21 -17.91 15.94
C LYS A 155 -2.61 -18.48 16.19
N MET A 156 -3.64 -17.85 15.59
CA MET A 156 -5.02 -18.36 15.69
C MET A 156 -5.14 -19.73 15.03
N ALA A 157 -4.56 -19.93 13.84
CA ALA A 157 -4.54 -21.19 13.14
C ALA A 157 -3.92 -22.32 13.99
N ILE A 158 -2.79 -22.06 14.65
CA ILE A 158 -2.12 -23.02 15.52
C ILE A 158 -2.99 -23.29 16.79
N LYS A 159 -3.49 -22.26 17.44
CA LYS A 159 -4.32 -22.36 18.64
C LYS A 159 -5.59 -23.18 18.41
N TRP A 160 -6.17 -23.11 17.23
CA TRP A 160 -7.44 -23.76 16.88
C TRP A 160 -7.26 -25.03 16.01
N ALA A 161 -6.03 -25.52 15.83
CA ALA A 161 -5.70 -26.64 14.96
C ALA A 161 -6.52 -27.90 15.26
N ASN A 162 -6.78 -28.18 16.56
CA ASN A 162 -7.46 -29.37 17.03
C ASN A 162 -8.99 -29.16 17.25
N ILE A 163 -9.56 -28.06 16.75
CA ILE A 163 -11.01 -27.86 16.83
C ILE A 163 -11.61 -28.36 15.52
N SER A 164 -12.05 -29.61 15.53
CA SER A 164 -12.76 -30.22 14.41
C SER A 164 -14.16 -29.62 14.28
N MET A 165 -14.57 -29.28 13.05
CA MET A 165 -15.89 -28.71 12.76
C MET A 165 -16.39 -29.21 11.39
N LEU A 166 -17.68 -29.00 11.12
CA LEU A 166 -18.23 -29.17 9.78
C LEU A 166 -17.63 -28.16 8.83
N SER A 167 -17.32 -28.59 7.61
CA SER A 167 -17.20 -27.65 6.48
C SER A 167 -18.56 -27.43 5.81
N PHE A 168 -18.63 -26.36 5.04
CA PHE A 168 -19.84 -26.05 4.26
C PHE A 168 -19.43 -25.80 2.80
N THR A 169 -19.99 -26.61 1.90
CA THR A 169 -19.86 -26.38 0.45
C THR A 169 -21.25 -26.09 -0.11
N HIS A 170 -21.38 -25.06 -0.93
CA HIS A 170 -22.70 -24.60 -1.41
C HIS A 170 -23.71 -24.31 -0.27
N GLY A 171 -23.21 -23.95 0.91
CA GLY A 171 -24.05 -23.73 2.09
C GLY A 171 -24.57 -24.99 2.78
N GLN A 172 -24.25 -26.19 2.26
CA GLN A 172 -24.65 -27.48 2.82
C GLN A 172 -23.53 -28.08 3.64
N LYS A 173 -23.89 -28.89 4.65
CA LYS A 173 -22.95 -29.65 5.48
C LYS A 173 -22.10 -30.57 4.61
N ALA A 174 -20.79 -30.56 4.81
CA ALA A 174 -19.82 -31.35 4.07
C ALA A 174 -18.83 -32.04 5.03
N SER A 175 -17.85 -32.74 4.45
CA SER A 175 -16.84 -33.47 5.21
C SER A 175 -16.15 -32.59 6.26
N PRO A 176 -15.72 -33.17 7.40
CA PRO A 176 -15.13 -32.42 8.51
C PRO A 176 -13.84 -31.68 8.09
N THR A 177 -13.64 -30.52 8.72
CA THR A 177 -12.40 -29.76 8.66
C THR A 177 -11.95 -29.37 10.08
N SER A 178 -10.91 -28.57 10.23
CA SER A 178 -10.61 -27.93 11.50
C SER A 178 -10.61 -26.40 11.37
N LEU A 179 -11.10 -25.73 12.40
CA LEU A 179 -11.11 -24.27 12.44
C LEU A 179 -9.70 -23.68 12.22
N GLY A 180 -8.68 -24.32 12.80
CA GLY A 180 -7.30 -23.88 12.61
C GLY A 180 -6.82 -24.02 11.18
N LYS A 181 -7.23 -25.08 10.44
CA LYS A 181 -6.88 -25.26 9.02
C LYS A 181 -7.51 -24.17 8.17
N GLU A 182 -8.75 -23.75 8.44
CA GLU A 182 -9.39 -22.67 7.69
C GLU A 182 -8.63 -21.34 7.86
N PHE A 183 -8.24 -20.99 9.10
CA PHE A 183 -7.37 -19.83 9.32
C PHE A 183 -5.95 -19.99 8.71
N LYS A 184 -5.42 -21.22 8.67
CA LYS A 184 -4.13 -21.51 8.03
C LYS A 184 -4.15 -21.30 6.54
N ASN A 185 -5.28 -21.54 5.87
CA ASN A 185 -5.49 -21.23 4.47
C ASN A 185 -5.32 -19.73 4.23
N PHE A 186 -5.97 -18.87 5.02
CA PHE A 186 -5.80 -17.42 4.93
C PHE A 186 -4.36 -16.98 5.19
N PHE A 187 -3.69 -17.56 6.18
CA PHE A 187 -2.26 -17.30 6.42
C PHE A 187 -1.42 -17.54 5.18
N HIS A 188 -1.61 -18.65 4.47
CA HIS A 188 -0.84 -18.97 3.27
C HIS A 188 -1.15 -18.00 2.11
N ARG A 189 -2.42 -17.69 1.89
CA ARG A 189 -2.84 -16.75 0.82
C ARG A 189 -2.30 -15.35 1.07
N ILE A 190 -2.38 -14.85 2.31
CA ILE A 190 -1.81 -13.56 2.70
C ILE A 190 -0.29 -13.57 2.55
N SER A 191 0.41 -14.66 2.95
CA SER A 191 1.86 -14.80 2.78
C SER A 191 2.27 -14.74 1.30
N PHE A 192 1.49 -15.36 0.42
CA PHE A 192 1.76 -15.33 -1.02
C PHE A 192 1.76 -13.88 -1.55
N HIS A 193 0.71 -13.10 -1.26
CA HIS A 193 0.61 -11.72 -1.72
C HIS A 193 1.60 -10.79 -1.01
N GLN A 194 1.89 -11.02 0.28
CA GLN A 194 2.94 -10.30 0.99
C GLN A 194 4.31 -10.46 0.30
N ASN A 195 4.65 -11.67 -0.17
CA ASN A 195 5.89 -11.90 -0.91
C ASN A 195 5.87 -11.15 -2.25
N LYS A 196 4.74 -11.16 -2.98
CA LYS A 196 4.61 -10.41 -4.24
C LYS A 196 4.71 -8.89 -4.04
N ILE A 197 4.14 -8.37 -2.97
CA ILE A 197 4.30 -6.97 -2.56
C ILE A 197 5.77 -6.67 -2.22
N ASN A 198 6.48 -7.61 -1.58
CA ASN A 198 7.91 -7.45 -1.28
C ASN A 198 8.78 -7.44 -2.55
N GLU A 199 8.41 -8.17 -3.58
CA GLU A 199 9.08 -8.19 -4.88
C GLU A 199 8.79 -6.92 -5.72
N SER A 200 7.78 -6.11 -5.36
CA SER A 200 7.31 -4.95 -6.14
C SER A 200 8.14 -3.69 -5.91
N LYS A 201 9.44 -3.76 -6.17
CA LYS A 201 10.36 -2.62 -6.05
C LYS A 201 10.00 -1.53 -7.05
N GLN A 202 10.01 -0.27 -6.62
CA GLN A 202 9.62 0.84 -7.48
C GLN A 202 10.75 1.29 -8.40
N SER A 203 10.37 1.85 -9.56
CA SER A 203 11.28 2.37 -10.59
C SER A 203 11.13 3.88 -10.77
N ALA A 204 12.19 4.51 -11.29
CA ALA A 204 12.18 5.91 -11.66
C ALA A 204 13.06 6.17 -12.88
N LYS A 205 12.76 7.26 -13.60
CA LYS A 205 13.56 7.80 -14.68
C LYS A 205 14.19 9.14 -14.27
N PHE A 206 15.32 9.51 -14.89
CA PHE A 206 15.95 10.80 -14.73
C PHE A 206 16.75 11.13 -16.00
N ASN A 207 16.03 11.44 -17.10
CA ASN A 207 16.58 11.53 -18.46
C ASN A 207 16.02 12.72 -19.27
N GLY A 208 15.42 13.72 -18.58
CA GLY A 208 14.99 14.98 -19.14
C GLY A 208 13.61 14.97 -19.79
N ALA A 209 13.30 16.03 -20.49
CA ALA A 209 11.96 16.42 -20.92
C ALA A 209 11.26 15.44 -21.87
N VAL A 210 11.99 14.64 -22.61
CA VAL A 210 11.45 13.64 -23.56
C VAL A 210 12.13 12.27 -23.44
N GLY A 211 12.92 12.05 -22.38
CA GLY A 211 13.61 10.78 -22.14
C GLY A 211 14.92 10.57 -22.90
N ASN A 212 15.44 11.59 -23.57
CA ASN A 212 16.59 11.50 -24.50
C ASN A 212 17.84 12.21 -24.02
N PHE A 213 17.90 12.68 -22.78
CA PHE A 213 19.07 13.41 -22.24
C PHE A 213 19.46 14.68 -23.01
N ASN A 214 18.53 15.33 -23.71
CA ASN A 214 18.85 16.47 -24.60
C ASN A 214 19.57 17.58 -23.84
N ALA A 215 19.04 18.07 -22.73
CA ALA A 215 19.66 19.09 -21.89
C ALA A 215 20.99 18.63 -21.29
N HIS A 216 21.08 17.36 -20.92
CA HIS A 216 22.29 16.74 -20.39
C HIS A 216 23.43 16.74 -21.44
N HIS A 217 23.14 16.30 -22.67
CA HIS A 217 24.13 16.31 -23.74
C HIS A 217 24.51 17.73 -24.20
N ALA A 218 23.58 18.68 -24.14
CA ALA A 218 23.87 20.09 -24.40
C ALA A 218 24.83 20.69 -23.34
N LEU A 219 24.69 20.24 -22.07
CA LEU A 219 25.56 20.64 -20.98
C LEU A 219 27.00 20.08 -21.16
N ASP A 220 27.11 18.79 -21.39
CA ASP A 220 28.39 18.13 -21.68
C ASP A 220 28.16 16.76 -22.37
N SER A 221 28.44 16.70 -23.67
CA SER A 221 28.27 15.50 -24.49
C SER A 221 29.30 14.40 -24.22
N LYS A 222 30.38 14.67 -23.49
CA LYS A 222 31.43 13.70 -23.14
C LYS A 222 31.07 12.85 -21.92
N ILE A 223 30.06 13.26 -21.16
CA ILE A 223 29.60 12.55 -19.95
C ILE A 223 28.68 11.41 -20.34
N ASN A 224 28.88 10.24 -19.77
CA ASN A 224 27.95 9.13 -19.88
C ASN A 224 26.76 9.35 -18.91
N TRP A 225 25.78 10.12 -19.35
CA TRP A 225 24.61 10.51 -18.57
C TRP A 225 23.77 9.31 -18.12
N PRO A 226 23.51 8.27 -18.94
CA PRO A 226 22.82 7.06 -18.48
C PRO A 226 23.48 6.42 -17.25
N THR A 227 24.80 6.34 -17.21
CA THR A 227 25.54 5.81 -16.05
C THR A 227 25.40 6.72 -14.83
N ILE A 228 25.46 8.04 -15.01
CA ILE A 228 25.33 9.03 -13.94
C ILE A 228 23.93 8.99 -13.32
N THR A 229 22.89 9.03 -14.14
CA THR A 229 21.50 9.02 -13.65
C THR A 229 21.11 7.68 -13.06
N ASN A 230 21.61 6.56 -13.58
CA ASN A 230 21.46 5.25 -12.92
C ASN A 230 22.04 5.25 -11.50
N LYS A 231 23.29 5.74 -11.34
CA LYS A 231 23.91 5.84 -9.99
C LYS A 231 23.08 6.72 -9.06
N PHE A 232 22.54 7.81 -9.58
CA PHE A 232 21.70 8.71 -8.80
C PHE A 232 20.41 8.01 -8.32
N ILE A 233 19.64 7.39 -9.23
CA ILE A 233 18.41 6.67 -8.89
C ILE A 233 18.70 5.49 -7.96
N SER A 234 19.75 4.70 -8.23
CA SER A 234 20.15 3.57 -7.38
C SER A 234 20.52 4.01 -5.96
N SER A 235 20.98 5.27 -5.76
CA SER A 235 21.24 5.82 -4.42
C SER A 235 20.00 5.95 -3.54
N PHE A 236 18.80 5.88 -4.13
CA PHE A 236 17.51 5.82 -3.41
C PHE A 236 16.98 4.38 -3.23
N ASN A 237 17.77 3.38 -3.62
CA ASN A 237 17.34 1.98 -3.65
C ASN A 237 16.13 1.73 -4.59
N LEU A 238 16.03 2.47 -5.69
CA LEU A 238 15.02 2.32 -6.73
C LEU A 238 15.62 1.65 -7.97
N GLU A 239 14.75 1.09 -8.82
CA GLU A 239 15.14 0.60 -10.14
C GLU A 239 15.24 1.75 -11.15
N TYR A 240 16.14 1.61 -12.11
CA TYR A 240 16.37 2.65 -13.10
C TYR A 240 15.67 2.34 -14.42
N SER A 241 14.75 3.23 -14.83
CA SER A 241 14.10 3.20 -16.14
C SER A 241 14.91 4.03 -17.14
N LEU A 242 15.79 3.37 -17.89
CA LEU A 242 16.63 4.03 -18.90
C LEU A 242 15.82 4.56 -20.06
N ILE A 243 14.92 3.73 -20.60
CA ILE A 243 14.08 4.04 -21.75
C ILE A 243 12.72 4.51 -21.25
N SER A 244 12.40 5.74 -21.55
CA SER A 244 11.13 6.37 -21.16
C SER A 244 10.75 7.48 -22.14
N SER A 245 9.58 8.07 -21.96
CA SER A 245 9.23 9.36 -22.55
C SER A 245 9.51 10.51 -21.56
N GLN A 246 8.70 11.55 -21.51
CA GLN A 246 8.77 12.51 -20.40
C GLN A 246 8.38 11.85 -19.08
N ILE A 247 7.45 10.87 -19.12
CA ILE A 247 7.00 10.11 -17.96
C ILE A 247 7.71 8.75 -17.86
N GLU A 248 7.76 8.24 -16.65
CA GLU A 248 7.97 6.85 -16.32
C GLU A 248 6.59 6.17 -16.23
N PHE A 249 6.35 5.08 -16.96
CA PHE A 249 5.00 4.50 -17.19
C PHE A 249 4.41 3.75 -15.99
N LYS A 250 5.07 3.77 -14.84
CA LYS A 250 4.56 3.24 -13.57
C LYS A 250 4.24 1.74 -13.57
N ASP A 251 4.87 0.94 -14.44
CA ASP A 251 4.61 -0.50 -14.53
C ASP A 251 4.88 -1.21 -13.20
N ASN A 252 5.94 -0.83 -12.48
CA ASN A 252 6.25 -1.38 -11.15
C ASN A 252 5.21 -0.96 -10.09
N LEU A 253 4.67 0.25 -10.16
CA LEU A 253 3.57 0.69 -9.31
C LEU A 253 2.29 -0.11 -9.62
N VAL A 254 2.00 -0.33 -10.89
CA VAL A 254 0.83 -1.12 -11.33
C VAL A 254 0.96 -2.56 -10.86
N PHE A 255 2.16 -3.15 -10.91
CA PHE A 255 2.43 -4.47 -10.35
C PHE A 255 2.16 -4.51 -8.84
N LEU A 256 2.65 -3.51 -8.08
CA LEU A 256 2.37 -3.37 -6.65
C LEU A 256 0.86 -3.27 -6.38
N LEU A 257 0.17 -2.35 -7.05
CA LEU A 257 -1.26 -2.12 -6.85
C LEU A 257 -2.10 -3.35 -7.21
N SER A 258 -1.72 -4.11 -8.23
CA SER A 258 -2.39 -5.37 -8.59
C SER A 258 -2.25 -6.43 -7.51
N ASN A 259 -1.07 -6.53 -6.88
CA ASN A 259 -0.86 -7.44 -5.75
C ASN A 259 -1.62 -6.98 -4.48
N VAL A 260 -1.76 -5.67 -4.29
CA VAL A 260 -2.60 -5.11 -3.20
C VAL A 260 -4.07 -5.42 -3.45
N GLU A 261 -4.58 -5.26 -4.67
CA GLU A 261 -5.97 -5.62 -5.04
C GLU A 261 -6.26 -7.10 -4.77
N ASN A 262 -5.35 -7.99 -5.16
CA ASN A 262 -5.47 -9.42 -4.90
C ASN A 262 -5.41 -9.74 -3.39
N LEU A 263 -4.54 -9.06 -2.63
CA LEU A 263 -4.53 -9.16 -1.17
C LEU A 263 -5.86 -8.72 -0.56
N ASN A 264 -6.41 -7.59 -1.04
CA ASN A 264 -7.71 -7.09 -0.59
C ASN A 264 -8.82 -8.14 -0.78
N ASN A 265 -8.82 -8.85 -1.90
CA ASN A 265 -9.78 -9.94 -2.15
C ASN A 265 -9.65 -11.07 -1.12
N VAL A 266 -8.43 -11.43 -0.74
CA VAL A 266 -8.20 -12.43 0.34
C VAL A 266 -8.71 -11.92 1.69
N LEU A 267 -8.53 -10.63 1.98
CA LEU A 267 -8.99 -10.03 3.23
C LEU A 267 -10.51 -9.85 3.27
N ILE A 268 -11.15 -9.58 2.12
CA ILE A 268 -12.62 -9.58 1.99
C ILE A 268 -13.17 -10.97 2.26
N ASP A 269 -12.57 -12.00 1.68
CA ASP A 269 -12.94 -13.40 1.88
C ASP A 269 -12.83 -13.79 3.37
N LEU A 270 -11.71 -13.44 4.02
CA LEU A 270 -11.56 -13.61 5.47
C LEU A 270 -12.65 -12.90 6.29
N SER A 271 -13.02 -11.66 5.86
CA SER A 271 -14.07 -10.90 6.53
C SER A 271 -15.43 -11.60 6.45
N LYS A 272 -15.77 -12.11 5.26
CA LYS A 272 -17.02 -12.85 5.00
C LYS A 272 -17.07 -14.16 5.75
N ASP A 273 -16.01 -14.95 5.75
CA ASP A 273 -15.95 -16.21 6.46
C ASP A 273 -16.06 -16.01 7.98
N ALA A 274 -15.33 -15.01 8.52
CA ALA A 274 -15.46 -14.67 9.95
C ALA A 274 -16.90 -14.26 10.30
N TRP A 275 -17.54 -13.43 9.46
CA TRP A 275 -18.93 -13.03 9.62
C TRP A 275 -19.89 -14.22 9.58
N LEU A 276 -19.70 -15.15 8.62
CA LEU A 276 -20.50 -16.37 8.49
C LEU A 276 -20.32 -17.32 9.70
N TYR A 277 -19.09 -17.52 10.17
CA TYR A 277 -18.87 -18.32 11.38
C TYR A 277 -19.46 -17.69 12.64
N ILE A 278 -19.52 -16.34 12.72
CA ILE A 278 -20.23 -15.65 13.80
C ILE A 278 -21.74 -15.88 13.66
N SER A 279 -22.31 -15.77 12.47
CA SER A 279 -23.76 -15.96 12.24
C SER A 279 -24.22 -17.39 12.52
N LYS A 280 -23.33 -18.40 12.37
CA LYS A 280 -23.56 -19.80 12.71
C LYS A 280 -23.28 -20.14 14.19
N ASP A 281 -22.92 -19.15 15.00
CA ASP A 281 -22.50 -19.32 16.40
C ASP A 281 -21.28 -20.26 16.57
N TYR A 282 -20.46 -20.43 15.51
CA TYR A 282 -19.17 -21.14 15.58
C TYR A 282 -18.09 -20.27 16.20
N LEU A 283 -18.16 -18.97 15.95
CA LEU A 283 -17.30 -17.97 16.58
C LEU A 283 -18.15 -16.99 17.39
N LYS A 284 -17.70 -16.66 18.59
CA LYS A 284 -18.27 -15.63 19.46
C LYS A 284 -17.34 -14.44 19.51
N GLN A 285 -17.92 -13.25 19.69
CA GLN A 285 -17.17 -12.01 19.90
C GLN A 285 -17.16 -11.66 21.39
N LYS A 286 -15.96 -11.44 21.94
CA LYS A 286 -15.81 -10.86 23.28
C LYS A 286 -16.36 -9.45 23.30
N ILE A 287 -17.19 -9.16 24.28
CA ILE A 287 -17.72 -7.82 24.52
C ILE A 287 -16.74 -7.07 25.42
N SER A 288 -16.32 -5.87 25.00
CA SER A 288 -15.66 -4.93 25.91
C SER A 288 -16.72 -4.25 26.76
N SER A 289 -16.45 -4.05 28.05
CA SER A 289 -17.36 -3.38 28.98
C SER A 289 -17.75 -1.95 28.56
N THR A 290 -17.04 -1.36 27.60
CA THR A 290 -17.27 -0.01 27.08
C THR A 290 -17.94 0.01 25.70
N GLU A 291 -18.19 -1.17 25.07
CA GLU A 291 -18.84 -1.26 23.75
C GLU A 291 -20.32 -1.60 23.90
N VAL A 292 -21.17 -0.82 23.25
CA VAL A 292 -22.60 -1.12 23.12
C VAL A 292 -22.77 -2.04 21.91
N GLY A 293 -23.22 -3.28 22.12
CA GLY A 293 -23.35 -4.28 21.05
C GLY A 293 -24.38 -3.90 19.97
N SER A 294 -25.51 -3.33 20.38
CA SER A 294 -26.55 -2.80 19.49
C SER A 294 -27.32 -1.71 20.24
N SER A 295 -27.69 -0.64 19.54
CA SER A 295 -28.49 0.46 20.11
C SER A 295 -29.96 0.04 20.38
N THR A 296 -30.47 -0.95 19.64
CA THR A 296 -31.88 -1.34 19.67
C THR A 296 -32.10 -2.76 20.24
N MET A 297 -31.14 -3.65 20.07
CA MET A 297 -31.23 -5.05 20.49
C MET A 297 -30.05 -5.43 21.38
N PRO A 298 -30.15 -5.28 22.72
CA PRO A 298 -28.98 -5.46 23.63
C PRO A 298 -28.42 -6.87 23.66
N HIS A 299 -29.16 -7.88 23.21
CA HIS A 299 -28.77 -9.29 23.24
C HIS A 299 -27.79 -9.70 22.14
N LYS A 300 -27.53 -8.83 21.15
CA LYS A 300 -26.64 -9.17 20.01
C LYS A 300 -25.39 -8.30 19.93
N VAL A 301 -24.31 -8.89 19.47
CA VAL A 301 -23.02 -8.23 19.18
C VAL A 301 -22.78 -8.29 17.67
N ASN A 302 -22.95 -7.14 17.01
CA ASN A 302 -22.75 -7.08 15.56
C ASN A 302 -21.26 -7.22 15.18
N PRO A 303 -20.91 -7.95 14.12
CA PRO A 303 -19.54 -8.12 13.64
C PRO A 303 -19.03 -6.90 12.85
N ILE A 304 -19.24 -5.69 13.38
CA ILE A 304 -18.99 -4.40 12.70
C ILE A 304 -17.54 -4.20 12.26
N ASP A 305 -16.58 -4.84 12.93
CA ASP A 305 -15.17 -4.73 12.56
C ASP A 305 -14.90 -5.42 11.21
N PHE A 306 -15.57 -6.55 10.93
CA PHE A 306 -15.48 -7.29 9.66
C PHE A 306 -16.26 -6.58 8.54
N GLU A 307 -17.47 -6.08 8.82
CA GLU A 307 -18.27 -5.30 7.88
C GLU A 307 -17.55 -4.00 7.46
N ASN A 308 -16.94 -3.31 8.41
CA ASN A 308 -16.14 -2.12 8.13
C ASN A 308 -14.92 -2.43 7.25
N ALA A 309 -14.26 -3.57 7.50
CA ALA A 309 -13.12 -3.99 6.70
C ALA A 309 -13.56 -4.31 5.27
N GLU A 310 -14.61 -5.11 5.08
CA GLU A 310 -15.15 -5.46 3.76
C GLU A 310 -15.51 -4.21 2.95
N GLY A 311 -16.24 -3.26 3.54
CA GLY A 311 -16.65 -2.02 2.86
C GLY A 311 -15.44 -1.17 2.41
N ASN A 312 -14.43 -0.99 3.28
CA ASN A 312 -13.24 -0.20 2.92
C ASN A 312 -12.33 -0.92 1.90
N LEU A 313 -12.19 -2.24 1.97
CA LEU A 313 -11.45 -3.02 0.96
C LEU A 313 -12.12 -2.95 -0.41
N THR A 314 -13.46 -2.95 -0.44
CA THR A 314 -14.23 -2.76 -1.69
C THR A 314 -13.95 -1.39 -2.30
N LEU A 315 -13.88 -0.32 -1.49
CA LEU A 315 -13.50 1.02 -1.97
C LEU A 315 -12.06 1.06 -2.48
N SER A 316 -11.11 0.44 -1.78
CA SER A 316 -9.73 0.30 -2.27
C SER A 316 -9.69 -0.37 -3.64
N ASN A 317 -10.39 -1.51 -3.80
CA ASN A 317 -10.47 -2.26 -5.06
C ASN A 317 -11.21 -1.50 -6.18
N SER A 318 -12.06 -0.54 -5.85
CA SER A 318 -12.70 0.33 -6.85
C SER A 318 -11.77 1.43 -7.35
N LEU A 319 -10.88 1.94 -6.50
CA LEU A 319 -9.93 3.00 -6.87
C LEU A 319 -8.69 2.46 -7.61
N ILE A 320 -8.19 1.31 -7.20
CA ILE A 320 -6.97 0.71 -7.77
C ILE A 320 -7.05 0.57 -9.31
N PRO A 321 -8.11 0.02 -9.93
CA PRO A 321 -8.21 -0.06 -11.38
C PRO A 321 -8.17 1.30 -12.08
N ALA A 322 -8.83 2.32 -11.52
CA ALA A 322 -8.82 3.66 -12.09
C ALA A 322 -7.41 4.27 -12.09
N VAL A 323 -6.65 4.08 -11.00
CA VAL A 323 -5.27 4.53 -10.88
C VAL A 323 -4.35 3.76 -11.83
N LYS A 324 -4.39 2.42 -11.81
CA LYS A 324 -3.57 1.55 -12.66
C LYS A 324 -3.76 1.88 -14.14
N ASN A 325 -5.01 1.82 -14.60
CA ASN A 325 -5.34 1.96 -16.02
C ASN A 325 -4.97 3.32 -16.56
N LYS A 326 -5.07 4.39 -15.74
CA LYS A 326 -4.69 5.73 -16.21
C LYS A 326 -3.19 5.96 -16.22
N LEU A 327 -2.46 5.49 -15.22
CA LEU A 327 -1.03 5.79 -15.10
C LEU A 327 -0.16 5.07 -16.13
N GLN A 328 -0.65 3.99 -16.77
CA GLN A 328 0.03 3.31 -17.86
C GLN A 328 -0.23 3.93 -19.24
N ILE A 329 -1.12 4.91 -19.35
CA ILE A 329 -1.55 5.48 -20.63
C ILE A 329 -1.30 6.98 -20.65
N SER A 330 -0.60 7.45 -21.68
CA SER A 330 -0.38 8.87 -21.95
C SER A 330 -0.55 9.17 -23.43
N ARG A 331 -0.64 10.44 -23.79
CA ARG A 331 -0.67 10.91 -25.17
C ARG A 331 0.71 11.34 -25.59
N LEU A 332 1.24 10.72 -26.67
CA LEU A 332 2.59 10.97 -27.15
C LEU A 332 3.61 10.85 -26.01
N GLN A 333 4.46 11.85 -25.79
CA GLN A 333 5.48 11.81 -24.75
C GLN A 333 4.93 12.17 -23.37
N ARG A 334 3.84 12.94 -23.29
CA ARG A 334 3.11 13.25 -22.05
C ARG A 334 1.80 14.01 -22.31
N ASP A 335 0.77 13.71 -21.48
CA ASP A 335 -0.30 14.64 -21.12
C ASP A 335 -0.33 14.85 -19.58
N LEU A 336 -1.11 15.84 -19.09
CA LEU A 336 -1.10 16.19 -17.66
C LEU A 336 -2.10 15.37 -16.82
N SER A 337 -2.89 14.49 -17.41
CA SER A 337 -3.93 13.75 -16.69
C SER A 337 -3.38 12.73 -15.67
N ASP A 338 -2.12 12.31 -15.83
CA ASP A 338 -1.39 11.49 -14.87
C ASP A 338 -1.20 12.19 -13.52
N SER A 339 -0.92 13.49 -13.53
CA SER A 339 -0.70 14.29 -12.32
C SER A 339 -1.92 14.34 -11.40
N THR A 340 -3.13 14.44 -11.98
CA THR A 340 -4.38 14.41 -11.22
C THR A 340 -4.58 13.06 -10.54
N VAL A 341 -4.30 11.96 -11.25
CA VAL A 341 -4.54 10.60 -10.76
C VAL A 341 -3.49 10.18 -9.74
N SER A 342 -2.23 10.55 -9.93
CA SER A 342 -1.13 10.20 -9.00
C SER A 342 -1.36 10.71 -7.58
N ARG A 343 -2.08 11.82 -7.40
CA ARG A 343 -2.45 12.35 -6.07
C ARG A 343 -3.41 11.44 -5.30
N ASN A 344 -4.05 10.46 -5.98
CA ASN A 344 -4.97 9.51 -5.38
C ASN A 344 -4.33 8.15 -5.02
N ILE A 345 -3.04 7.95 -5.31
CA ILE A 345 -2.33 6.70 -4.96
C ILE A 345 -2.46 6.39 -3.47
N GLY A 346 -2.30 7.38 -2.61
CA GLY A 346 -2.42 7.24 -1.16
C GLY A 346 -3.79 6.75 -0.68
N LEU A 347 -4.87 7.10 -1.40
CA LEU A 347 -6.23 6.67 -1.03
C LEU A 347 -6.42 5.16 -1.18
N CYS A 348 -5.80 4.53 -2.20
CA CYS A 348 -5.83 3.08 -2.36
C CYS A 348 -5.30 2.37 -1.12
N PHE A 349 -4.18 2.86 -0.58
CA PHE A 349 -3.57 2.32 0.62
C PHE A 349 -4.30 2.72 1.91
N ALA A 350 -4.89 3.91 1.96
CA ALA A 350 -5.60 4.39 3.15
C ALA A 350 -6.80 3.50 3.50
N TYR A 351 -7.57 3.07 2.50
CA TYR A 351 -8.69 2.14 2.70
C TYR A 351 -8.21 0.75 3.14
N LEU A 352 -7.10 0.24 2.60
CA LEU A 352 -6.46 -1.00 3.06
C LEU A 352 -6.04 -0.88 4.55
N GLU A 353 -5.40 0.22 4.96
CA GLU A 353 -4.95 0.41 6.34
C GLU A 353 -6.11 0.46 7.34
N ILE A 354 -7.20 1.14 7.01
CA ILE A 354 -8.42 1.15 7.84
C ILE A 354 -8.92 -0.27 8.03
N SER A 355 -8.91 -1.06 6.96
CA SER A 355 -9.40 -2.44 6.96
C SER A 355 -8.50 -3.37 7.77
N LEU A 356 -7.18 -3.29 7.61
CA LEU A 356 -6.23 -4.06 8.41
C LEU A 356 -6.37 -3.77 9.91
N LYS A 357 -6.53 -2.49 10.29
CA LYS A 357 -6.78 -2.09 11.68
C LYS A 357 -8.12 -2.64 12.20
N SER A 358 -9.17 -2.61 11.38
CA SER A 358 -10.49 -3.15 11.73
C SER A 358 -10.45 -4.68 11.85
N LEU A 359 -9.87 -5.39 10.88
CA LEU A 359 -9.68 -6.85 10.95
C LEU A 359 -8.88 -7.27 12.17
N ASN A 360 -7.77 -6.60 12.45
CA ASN A 360 -6.95 -6.92 13.62
C ASN A 360 -7.73 -6.74 14.93
N LYS A 361 -8.58 -5.71 15.01
CA LYS A 361 -9.48 -5.51 16.15
C LYS A 361 -10.53 -6.63 16.23
N GLY A 362 -11.21 -6.96 15.14
CA GLY A 362 -12.22 -7.99 15.06
C GLY A 362 -11.67 -9.38 15.42
N LEU A 363 -10.56 -9.78 14.82
CA LEU A 363 -9.91 -11.07 15.06
C LEU A 363 -9.51 -11.28 16.53
N LYS A 364 -9.02 -10.25 17.21
CA LYS A 364 -8.67 -10.32 18.64
C LYS A 364 -9.85 -10.58 19.56
N LYS A 365 -11.07 -10.28 19.11
CA LYS A 365 -12.32 -10.54 19.85
C LYS A 365 -12.88 -11.94 19.65
N LEU A 366 -12.40 -12.68 18.63
CA LEU A 366 -12.97 -13.99 18.27
C LEU A 366 -12.59 -15.08 19.27
N GLU A 367 -13.57 -15.87 19.65
CA GLU A 367 -13.42 -17.12 20.40
C GLU A 367 -14.28 -18.23 19.80
N PRO A 368 -13.74 -19.47 19.67
CA PRO A 368 -14.52 -20.60 19.19
C PRO A 368 -15.60 -21.03 20.20
N ASN A 369 -16.81 -21.23 19.74
CA ASN A 369 -17.87 -21.88 20.50
C ASN A 369 -17.73 -23.40 20.37
N LYS A 370 -16.80 -23.96 21.14
CA LYS A 370 -16.45 -25.39 21.06
C LYS A 370 -17.64 -26.34 21.33
N ILE A 371 -18.61 -25.93 22.16
CA ILE A 371 -19.80 -26.72 22.47
C ILE A 371 -20.64 -26.84 21.19
N LYS A 372 -21.05 -25.70 20.60
CA LYS A 372 -21.86 -25.67 19.38
C LYS A 372 -21.21 -26.42 18.22
N ILE A 373 -19.91 -26.19 18.01
CA ILE A 373 -19.13 -26.84 16.94
C ILE A 373 -19.14 -28.36 17.11
N LYS A 374 -18.94 -28.86 18.36
CA LYS A 374 -18.88 -30.27 18.65
C LYS A 374 -20.25 -30.94 18.50
N GLU A 375 -21.31 -30.35 19.06
CA GLU A 375 -22.68 -30.87 18.97
C GLU A 375 -23.10 -31.01 17.50
N GLU A 376 -22.97 -29.96 16.70
CA GLU A 376 -23.39 -29.99 15.29
C GLU A 376 -22.59 -31.00 14.45
N LEU A 377 -21.29 -31.20 14.76
CA LEU A 377 -20.47 -32.22 14.11
C LEU A 377 -20.93 -33.64 14.50
N GLN A 378 -21.29 -33.86 15.77
CA GLN A 378 -21.74 -35.16 16.26
C GLN A 378 -23.13 -35.57 15.75
N ASP A 379 -23.99 -34.57 15.48
CA ASP A 379 -25.35 -34.81 15.00
C ASP A 379 -25.43 -34.93 13.46
N SER A 380 -24.31 -34.88 12.76
CA SER A 380 -24.26 -34.84 11.29
C SER A 380 -23.62 -36.12 10.71
N TRP A 381 -24.30 -37.26 10.88
CA TRP A 381 -23.81 -38.57 10.42
C TRP A 381 -23.73 -38.70 8.89
N GLU A 382 -24.55 -37.96 8.16
CA GLU A 382 -24.58 -37.89 6.68
C GLU A 382 -23.21 -37.54 6.07
N ILE A 383 -22.35 -36.84 6.79
CA ILE A 383 -21.01 -36.46 6.31
C ILE A 383 -20.05 -37.65 6.15
N LEU A 384 -20.37 -38.81 6.74
CA LEU A 384 -19.58 -40.02 6.57
C LEU A 384 -19.76 -40.67 5.20
N ALA A 385 -20.80 -40.29 4.45
CA ALA A 385 -21.11 -40.85 3.13
C ALA A 385 -19.94 -40.86 2.17
N GLU A 386 -19.16 -39.79 2.12
CA GLU A 386 -17.96 -39.68 1.26
C GLU A 386 -16.91 -40.75 1.62
N ALA A 387 -16.61 -40.91 2.90
CA ALA A 387 -15.62 -41.88 3.38
C ALA A 387 -16.10 -43.33 3.12
N ILE A 388 -17.37 -43.62 3.42
CA ILE A 388 -17.99 -44.92 3.19
C ILE A 388 -17.96 -45.27 1.72
N GLN A 389 -18.41 -44.36 0.84
CA GLN A 389 -18.39 -44.54 -0.59
C GLN A 389 -16.98 -44.83 -1.11
N THR A 390 -15.97 -44.10 -0.61
CA THR A 390 -14.57 -44.32 -1.00
C THR A 390 -14.07 -45.73 -0.61
N VAL A 391 -14.40 -46.17 0.59
CA VAL A 391 -14.06 -47.53 1.07
C VAL A 391 -14.79 -48.60 0.24
N MET A 392 -16.07 -48.41 -0.07
CA MET A 392 -16.84 -49.30 -0.93
C MET A 392 -16.24 -49.45 -2.32
N ARG A 393 -15.84 -48.33 -2.94
CA ARG A 393 -15.14 -48.32 -4.24
C ARG A 393 -13.81 -49.07 -4.17
N LYS A 394 -13.00 -48.83 -3.13
CA LYS A 394 -11.75 -49.56 -2.90
C LYS A 394 -11.96 -51.06 -2.86
N ASN A 395 -13.06 -51.52 -2.27
CA ASN A 395 -13.40 -52.93 -2.16
C ASN A 395 -14.25 -53.45 -3.32
N LYS A 396 -14.36 -52.69 -4.45
CA LYS A 396 -15.07 -53.05 -5.68
C LYS A 396 -16.56 -53.42 -5.46
N ILE A 397 -17.18 -52.80 -4.48
CA ILE A 397 -18.63 -52.99 -4.23
C ILE A 397 -19.39 -52.21 -5.30
N SER A 398 -20.22 -52.92 -6.05
CA SER A 398 -21.04 -52.36 -7.12
C SER A 398 -22.08 -51.37 -6.56
N ASN A 399 -22.46 -50.38 -7.36
CA ASN A 399 -23.45 -49.36 -7.00
C ASN A 399 -23.08 -48.46 -5.81
N SER A 400 -21.79 -48.40 -5.43
CA SER A 400 -21.32 -47.60 -4.32
C SER A 400 -21.69 -46.08 -4.39
N CYS A 401 -22.00 -45.58 -5.58
CA CYS A 401 -22.43 -44.18 -5.78
C CYS A 401 -23.92 -43.92 -5.53
N LEU A 402 -24.76 -44.96 -5.56
CA LEU A 402 -26.24 -44.83 -5.59
C LEU A 402 -26.91 -45.03 -4.22
N LEU A 403 -26.16 -45.51 -3.24
CA LEU A 403 -26.72 -45.87 -1.91
C LEU A 403 -27.25 -44.68 -1.09
N TYR A 404 -27.00 -43.45 -1.49
CA TYR A 404 -27.40 -42.24 -0.75
C TYR A 404 -28.31 -41.27 -1.52
N THR A 405 -28.64 -41.58 -2.78
CA THR A 405 -29.52 -40.70 -3.59
C THR A 405 -30.98 -41.18 -3.62
N SER A 406 -31.27 -42.36 -3.02
CA SER A 406 -32.62 -42.96 -3.10
C SER A 406 -33.53 -42.66 -1.90
N ASP A 407 -33.00 -42.05 -0.81
CA ASP A 407 -33.77 -41.83 0.44
C ASP A 407 -33.67 -40.36 0.93
N ALA A 408 -33.38 -39.37 0.07
CA ALA A 408 -33.39 -37.96 0.45
C ALA A 408 -34.70 -37.30 0.07
#